data_52a410fd8c5bb6af0554f0abee270198
#
_entry.id   52a410fd8c5bb6af0554f0abee270198
#
_cell.length_a   1.000
_cell.length_b   1.000
_cell.length_c   1.000
_cell.angle_alpha   90.00
_cell.angle_beta   90.00
_cell.angle_gamma   90.00
#
_symmetry.space_group_name_H-M   'P 1'
#
loop_
_entity.id
_entity.type
_entity.pdbx_description
1 polymer ?
#
loop_
_entity_poly.entity_id
_entity_poly.type
_entity_poly.pdbx_seq_one_letter_code
_entity_poly.pdbx_strand_id
1 'polypeptide(L)'
;MVGKAHKQYFEVYSSDEVEYQLKILEKSSDDLVMGIRYSQKRKIDYLTFWSRTKRIGFIDICKELSSESINIFSARLAELKSNLHVYTLEVNRFGNSTFNDRKIWNTIKKNIKVKNKGVAGDEKNHLLNSNYKTTLKAKVKIDNDLSSKFSIIELTAGDKPGMLYSILRTIKNLGLRIRFVKISTKRESVEDVFYVTKGSKGKIYDINEIENIRKNIMDVIK
;
A
#
# COMPACT_ATOMS: atom_id res chain seq x y z
N MET A 1 20.45 14.64 6.22
CA MET A 1 19.58 13.55 6.71
C MET A 1 19.38 12.39 5.72
N VAL A 2 19.54 12.57 4.42
CA VAL A 2 19.26 11.57 3.38
C VAL A 2 20.52 10.83 2.88
N GLY A 3 21.70 11.19 3.36
CA GLY A 3 23.00 10.70 2.84
C GLY A 3 23.31 9.20 2.93
N LYS A 4 22.38 8.36 3.38
CA LYS A 4 22.43 6.89 3.36
C LYS A 4 21.05 6.28 3.07
N ALA A 5 20.24 6.94 2.23
CA ALA A 5 19.05 6.34 1.70
C ALA A 5 19.44 5.09 0.89
N HIS A 6 18.68 4.01 1.01
CA HIS A 6 18.90 2.81 0.22
C HIS A 6 18.87 3.19 -1.27
N LYS A 7 19.82 2.67 -2.06
CA LYS A 7 19.89 2.87 -3.52
C LYS A 7 18.52 2.71 -4.20
N GLN A 8 17.74 1.75 -3.72
CA GLN A 8 16.38 1.45 -4.17
C GLN A 8 15.38 2.63 -4.05
N TYR A 9 15.56 3.56 -3.10
CA TYR A 9 14.71 4.74 -2.98
C TYR A 9 14.83 5.64 -4.21
N PHE A 10 16.05 5.85 -4.70
CA PHE A 10 16.31 6.66 -5.90
C PHE A 10 16.00 5.92 -7.22
N GLU A 11 15.85 4.59 -7.16
CA GLU A 11 15.37 3.78 -8.29
C GLU A 11 13.84 3.83 -8.42
N VAL A 12 13.13 4.09 -7.31
CA VAL A 12 11.66 4.12 -7.24
C VAL A 12 11.09 5.51 -7.52
N TYR A 13 11.81 6.57 -7.14
CA TYR A 13 11.34 7.95 -7.22
C TYR A 13 12.24 8.83 -8.08
N SER A 14 11.63 9.71 -8.88
CA SER A 14 12.33 10.75 -9.62
C SER A 14 12.91 11.82 -8.68
N SER A 15 13.86 12.61 -9.18
CA SER A 15 14.47 13.71 -8.40
C SER A 15 13.42 14.71 -7.88
N ASP A 16 12.43 15.07 -8.71
CA ASP A 16 11.36 16.00 -8.33
C ASP A 16 10.45 15.41 -7.23
N GLU A 17 10.17 14.11 -7.29
CA GLU A 17 9.42 13.42 -6.26
C GLU A 17 10.19 13.38 -4.95
N VAL A 18 11.48 13.08 -5.00
CA VAL A 18 12.38 13.09 -3.82
C VAL A 18 12.42 14.48 -3.19
N GLU A 19 12.63 15.53 -3.99
CA GLU A 19 12.64 16.90 -3.49
C GLU A 19 11.32 17.28 -2.79
N TYR A 20 10.19 16.97 -3.41
CA TYR A 20 8.87 17.20 -2.83
C TYR A 20 8.68 16.42 -1.51
N GLN A 21 9.06 15.16 -1.50
CA GLN A 21 8.96 14.30 -0.31
C GLN A 21 9.79 14.83 0.86
N LEU A 22 11.01 15.31 0.59
CA LEU A 22 11.88 15.88 1.62
C LEU A 22 11.32 17.18 2.16
N LYS A 23 10.82 18.06 1.31
CA LYS A 23 10.14 19.31 1.72
C LYS A 23 8.95 19.05 2.66
N ILE A 24 8.21 17.96 2.45
CA ILE A 24 7.11 17.58 3.37
C ILE A 24 7.67 17.05 4.69
N LEU A 25 8.70 16.22 4.64
CA LEU A 25 9.30 15.61 5.82
C LEU A 25 9.89 16.65 6.77
N GLU A 26 10.48 17.72 6.22
CA GLU A 26 11.09 18.81 6.97
C GLU A 26 10.08 19.69 7.70
N LYS A 27 8.84 19.77 7.21
CA LYS A 27 7.79 20.62 7.77
C LYS A 27 7.23 20.15 9.11
N SER A 28 7.51 18.93 9.53
CA SER A 28 6.94 18.36 10.74
C SER A 28 7.84 17.28 11.35
N SER A 29 7.96 17.29 12.67
CA SER A 29 8.59 16.21 13.46
C SER A 29 7.64 15.09 13.85
N ASP A 30 6.38 15.15 13.44
CA ASP A 30 5.36 14.15 13.74
C ASP A 30 5.78 12.74 13.31
N ASP A 31 5.30 11.71 14.02
CA ASP A 31 5.47 10.29 13.65
C ASP A 31 4.86 9.96 12.29
N LEU A 32 3.78 10.65 11.92
CA LEU A 32 3.14 10.56 10.62
C LEU A 32 2.99 11.95 10.00
N VAL A 33 3.66 12.16 8.89
CA VAL A 33 3.55 13.37 8.07
C VAL A 33 2.83 13.04 6.78
N MET A 34 1.89 13.89 6.35
CA MET A 34 1.13 13.70 5.12
C MET A 34 1.22 14.94 4.23
N GLY A 35 1.51 14.72 2.97
CA GLY A 35 1.42 15.72 1.90
C GLY A 35 0.39 15.31 0.87
N ILE A 36 -0.30 16.30 0.30
CA ILE A 36 -1.34 16.10 -0.70
C ILE A 36 -1.09 17.04 -1.87
N ARG A 37 -1.21 16.51 -3.08
CA ARG A 37 -1.23 17.29 -4.33
C ARG A 37 -2.39 16.81 -5.19
N TYR A 38 -3.13 17.71 -5.77
CA TYR A 38 -4.20 17.39 -6.72
C TYR A 38 -3.77 17.64 -8.15
N SER A 39 -4.11 16.71 -9.04
CA SER A 39 -3.94 16.88 -10.48
C SER A 39 -5.29 17.13 -11.15
N GLN A 40 -5.52 18.38 -11.58
CA GLN A 40 -6.75 18.72 -12.33
C GLN A 40 -6.85 17.94 -13.65
N LYS A 41 -5.72 17.74 -14.35
CA LYS A 41 -5.69 17.02 -15.63
C LYS A 41 -6.11 15.55 -15.47
N ARG A 42 -5.63 14.87 -14.41
CA ARG A 42 -5.91 13.44 -14.18
C ARG A 42 -7.10 13.20 -13.25
N LYS A 43 -7.60 14.26 -12.58
CA LYS A 43 -8.66 14.19 -11.55
C LYS A 43 -8.34 13.18 -10.44
N ILE A 44 -7.10 13.16 -10.00
CA ILE A 44 -6.61 12.30 -8.93
C ILE A 44 -5.83 13.10 -7.88
N ASP A 45 -5.83 12.58 -6.66
CA ASP A 45 -4.97 13.06 -5.59
C ASP A 45 -3.70 12.22 -5.49
N TYR A 46 -2.57 12.91 -5.30
CA TYR A 46 -1.28 12.31 -4.95
C TYR A 46 -1.06 12.47 -3.45
N LEU A 47 -1.03 11.37 -2.75
CA LEU A 47 -0.75 11.33 -1.32
C LEU A 47 0.69 10.92 -1.09
N THR A 48 1.36 11.62 -0.18
CA THR A 48 2.67 11.20 0.33
C THR A 48 2.57 11.10 1.84
N PHE A 49 2.86 9.93 2.38
CA PHE A 49 2.96 9.69 3.82
C PHE A 49 4.40 9.41 4.18
N TRP A 50 4.88 10.09 5.24
CA TRP A 50 6.10 9.72 5.94
C TRP A 50 5.75 9.13 7.28
N SER A 51 6.23 7.92 7.55
CA SER A 51 6.13 7.29 8.87
C SER A 51 7.51 7.17 9.49
N ARG A 52 7.70 7.74 10.68
CA ARG A 52 8.91 7.64 11.50
C ARG A 52 8.84 6.52 12.52
N THR A 53 7.84 5.67 12.42
CA THR A 53 7.58 4.59 13.38
C THR A 53 7.16 3.31 12.66
N LYS A 54 7.59 2.16 13.20
CA LYS A 54 7.11 0.84 12.73
C LYS A 54 5.63 0.57 13.05
N ARG A 55 5.03 1.38 13.92
CA ARG A 55 3.63 1.22 14.33
C ARG A 55 2.64 1.63 13.25
N ILE A 56 3.03 2.56 12.36
CA ILE A 56 2.19 3.02 11.26
C ILE A 56 2.75 2.44 9.96
N GLY A 57 2.10 1.41 9.47
CA GLY A 57 2.48 0.72 8.24
C GLY A 57 1.57 1.05 7.07
N PHE A 58 1.94 0.55 5.88
CA PHE A 58 1.17 0.73 4.66
C PHE A 58 -0.26 0.18 4.78
N ILE A 59 -0.43 -0.94 5.47
CA ILE A 59 -1.75 -1.56 5.70
C ILE A 59 -2.69 -0.64 6.49
N ASP A 60 -2.18 0.13 7.45
CA ASP A 60 -2.99 1.04 8.27
C ASP A 60 -3.49 2.21 7.41
N ILE A 61 -2.66 2.71 6.51
CA ILE A 61 -3.02 3.73 5.53
C ILE A 61 -4.10 3.19 4.58
N CYS A 62 -3.90 2.01 4.00
CA CYS A 62 -4.86 1.39 3.10
C CYS A 62 -6.21 1.10 3.77
N LYS A 63 -6.19 0.68 5.05
CA LYS A 63 -7.41 0.47 5.85
C LYS A 63 -8.23 1.75 5.96
N GLU A 64 -7.61 2.86 6.32
CA GLU A 64 -8.31 4.13 6.48
C GLU A 64 -8.80 4.69 5.14
N LEU A 65 -8.02 4.58 4.07
CA LEU A 65 -8.46 4.99 2.74
C LEU A 65 -9.68 4.16 2.28
N SER A 66 -9.63 2.85 2.48
CA SER A 66 -10.75 1.95 2.15
C SER A 66 -12.01 2.28 2.96
N SER A 67 -11.90 2.64 4.25
CA SER A 67 -13.04 3.01 5.10
C SER A 67 -13.75 4.29 4.65
N GLU A 68 -13.03 5.16 3.95
CA GLU A 68 -13.56 6.39 3.36
C GLU A 68 -13.95 6.23 1.88
N SER A 69 -14.04 4.99 1.38
CA SER A 69 -14.34 4.68 -0.03
C SER A 69 -13.38 5.35 -1.01
N ILE A 70 -12.09 5.41 -0.63
CA ILE A 70 -11.03 5.94 -1.48
C ILE A 70 -10.35 4.79 -2.20
N ASN A 71 -10.34 4.85 -3.52
CA ASN A 71 -9.66 3.87 -4.36
C ASN A 71 -8.19 4.24 -4.56
N ILE A 72 -7.32 3.23 -4.50
CA ILE A 72 -5.88 3.37 -4.72
C ILE A 72 -5.54 2.82 -6.10
N PHE A 73 -5.17 3.69 -7.04
CA PHE A 73 -4.77 3.30 -8.38
C PHE A 73 -3.31 2.90 -8.49
N SER A 74 -2.47 3.54 -7.69
CA SER A 74 -1.05 3.30 -7.70
C SER A 74 -0.50 3.54 -6.30
N ALA A 75 0.41 2.70 -5.87
CA ALA A 75 1.12 2.89 -4.64
C ALA A 75 2.58 2.46 -4.79
N ARG A 76 3.46 3.22 -4.16
CA ARG A 76 4.88 2.91 -4.02
C ARG A 76 5.29 3.08 -2.58
N LEU A 77 6.13 2.19 -2.12
CA LEU A 77 6.63 2.16 -0.75
C LEU A 77 8.13 2.06 -0.79
N ALA A 78 8.82 2.84 0.05
CA ALA A 78 10.25 2.67 0.29
C ALA A 78 10.58 2.83 1.78
N GLU A 79 11.49 2.00 2.27
CA GLU A 79 12.11 2.12 3.59
C GLU A 79 13.47 2.80 3.41
N LEU A 80 13.70 3.94 4.06
CA LEU A 80 14.97 4.66 3.97
C LEU A 80 15.96 4.23 5.03
N LYS A 81 15.49 4.05 6.26
CA LYS A 81 16.23 3.55 7.41
C LYS A 81 15.28 2.71 8.24
N SER A 82 15.79 1.99 9.22
CA SER A 82 15.05 1.01 10.01
C SER A 82 13.67 1.43 10.54
N ASN A 83 13.35 2.71 10.54
CA ASN A 83 12.06 3.23 11.03
C ASN A 83 11.49 4.37 10.18
N LEU A 84 12.13 4.73 9.06
CA LEU A 84 11.67 5.81 8.20
C LEU A 84 11.16 5.22 6.89
N HIS A 85 9.85 5.32 6.71
CA HIS A 85 9.14 4.82 5.53
C HIS A 85 8.48 5.95 4.79
N VAL A 86 8.51 5.91 3.47
CA VAL A 86 7.71 6.78 2.61
C VAL A 86 6.72 5.94 1.81
N TYR A 87 5.48 6.40 1.75
CA TYR A 87 4.39 5.83 0.96
C TYR A 87 3.87 6.90 0.04
N THR A 88 3.81 6.63 -1.26
CA THR A 88 3.18 7.51 -2.24
C THR A 88 2.05 6.78 -2.92
N LEU A 89 0.90 7.41 -2.99
CA LEU A 89 -0.31 6.83 -3.54
C LEU A 89 -0.96 7.79 -4.54
N GLU A 90 -1.49 7.22 -5.60
CA GLU A 90 -2.43 7.90 -6.50
C GLU A 90 -3.83 7.38 -6.16
N VAL A 91 -4.72 8.28 -5.79
CA VAL A 91 -6.05 7.90 -5.28
C VAL A 91 -7.16 8.73 -5.89
N ASN A 92 -8.36 8.14 -5.94
CA ASN A 92 -9.60 8.88 -6.16
C ASN A 92 -10.72 8.31 -5.31
N ARG A 93 -11.88 8.99 -5.30
CA ARG A 93 -13.10 8.48 -4.68
C ARG A 93 -13.88 7.60 -5.65
N PHE A 94 -14.46 6.52 -5.16
CA PHE A 94 -15.50 5.82 -5.89
C PHE A 94 -16.68 6.78 -6.11
N GLY A 95 -17.08 7.02 -7.37
CA GLY A 95 -18.23 7.84 -7.71
C GLY A 95 -17.96 9.30 -8.10
N ASN A 96 -16.82 9.63 -8.68
CA ASN A 96 -16.55 10.91 -9.36
C ASN A 96 -16.62 12.21 -8.54
N SER A 97 -16.54 12.19 -7.23
CA SER A 97 -16.44 13.42 -6.45
C SER A 97 -14.99 13.90 -6.38
N THR A 98 -14.75 15.14 -6.83
CA THR A 98 -13.45 15.80 -6.71
C THR A 98 -13.10 16.03 -5.25
N PHE A 99 -11.94 15.53 -4.85
CA PHE A 99 -11.42 15.74 -3.51
C PHE A 99 -10.70 17.08 -3.40
N ASN A 100 -11.36 18.09 -2.88
CA ASN A 100 -10.69 19.25 -2.31
C ASN A 100 -11.04 19.42 -0.82
N ASP A 101 -11.47 18.35 -0.17
CA ASP A 101 -11.91 18.39 1.20
C ASP A 101 -10.78 18.08 2.18
N ARG A 102 -10.10 19.14 2.62
CA ARG A 102 -9.07 19.07 3.68
C ARG A 102 -9.56 18.38 4.96
N LYS A 103 -10.87 18.39 5.22
CA LYS A 103 -11.46 17.77 6.42
C LYS A 103 -11.28 16.26 6.40
N ILE A 104 -11.54 15.62 5.27
CA ILE A 104 -11.38 14.15 5.12
C ILE A 104 -9.93 13.73 5.35
N TRP A 105 -8.99 14.44 4.73
CA TRP A 105 -7.57 14.13 4.89
C TRP A 105 -7.08 14.31 6.33
N ASN A 106 -7.57 15.33 7.02
CA ASN A 106 -7.28 15.52 8.44
C ASN A 106 -7.89 14.40 9.29
N THR A 107 -9.10 13.95 8.97
CA THR A 107 -9.76 12.81 9.64
C THR A 107 -8.95 11.53 9.44
N ILE A 108 -8.56 11.20 8.21
CA ILE A 108 -7.73 10.04 7.89
C ILE A 108 -6.41 10.09 8.67
N LYS A 109 -5.71 11.22 8.63
CA LYS A 109 -4.46 11.41 9.38
C LYS A 109 -4.65 11.20 10.88
N LYS A 110 -5.73 11.74 11.45
CA LYS A 110 -6.08 11.58 12.87
C LYS A 110 -6.37 10.12 13.20
N ASN A 111 -7.18 9.45 12.39
CA ASN A 111 -7.56 8.05 12.62
C ASN A 111 -6.36 7.12 12.58
N ILE A 112 -5.46 7.28 11.61
CA ILE A 112 -4.22 6.50 11.53
C ILE A 112 -3.38 6.71 12.79
N LYS A 113 -3.26 7.96 13.29
CA LYS A 113 -2.51 8.26 14.52
C LYS A 113 -3.13 7.68 15.79
N VAL A 114 -4.46 7.75 15.93
CA VAL A 114 -5.19 7.31 17.12
C VAL A 114 -5.18 5.79 17.25
N LYS A 115 -5.47 5.05 16.19
CA LYS A 115 -5.49 3.58 16.18
C LYS A 115 -4.13 2.98 16.54
N ASN A 116 -3.05 3.67 16.23
CA ASN A 116 -1.70 3.24 16.61
C ASN A 116 -1.35 3.44 18.10
N LYS A 117 -2.21 4.08 18.88
CA LYS A 117 -2.06 4.22 20.33
C LYS A 117 -2.67 3.06 21.15
N GLY A 118 -3.03 1.95 20.51
CA GLY A 118 -3.46 0.72 21.20
C GLY A 118 -4.95 0.62 21.49
N VAL A 119 -5.77 1.48 20.90
CA VAL A 119 -7.22 1.28 20.94
C VAL A 119 -7.56 0.23 19.87
N ALA A 120 -7.88 -0.98 20.28
CA ALA A 120 -8.49 -2.00 19.44
C ALA A 120 -9.83 -1.46 18.94
N GLY A 121 -9.80 -0.81 17.80
CA GLY A 121 -11.03 -0.42 17.10
C GLY A 121 -11.64 -1.67 16.49
N ASP A 122 -12.93 -1.86 16.69
CA ASP A 122 -13.74 -2.91 16.09
C ASP A 122 -13.32 -3.12 14.63
N GLU A 123 -12.97 -4.36 14.31
CA GLU A 123 -12.82 -4.82 12.94
C GLU A 123 -14.20 -4.82 12.29
N LYS A 124 -14.71 -3.63 11.96
CA LYS A 124 -15.79 -3.57 10.97
C LYS A 124 -15.22 -4.25 9.73
N ASN A 125 -15.75 -5.43 9.44
CA ASN A 125 -15.52 -6.12 8.19
C ASN A 125 -15.80 -5.11 7.07
N HIS A 126 -14.74 -4.52 6.51
CA HIS A 126 -14.83 -3.78 5.26
C HIS A 126 -15.07 -4.82 4.19
N LEU A 127 -16.34 -5.20 4.10
CA LEU A 127 -16.87 -6.19 3.19
C LEU A 127 -16.45 -5.79 1.79
N LEU A 128 -15.67 -6.66 1.18
CA LEU A 128 -15.66 -6.79 -0.27
C LEU A 128 -17.13 -6.83 -0.69
N ASN A 129 -17.59 -5.81 -1.39
CA ASN A 129 -18.98 -5.75 -1.84
C ASN A 129 -19.18 -6.96 -2.74
N SER A 130 -19.89 -7.97 -2.26
CA SER A 130 -20.07 -9.28 -2.89
C SER A 130 -20.76 -9.23 -4.26
N ASN A 131 -21.28 -8.06 -4.63
CA ASN A 131 -21.99 -7.83 -5.90
C ASN A 131 -21.10 -7.37 -7.06
N TYR A 132 -19.77 -7.21 -6.84
CA TYR A 132 -18.84 -6.89 -7.92
C TYR A 132 -18.57 -8.14 -8.76
N LYS A 133 -19.31 -8.33 -9.84
CA LYS A 133 -19.03 -9.38 -10.83
C LYS A 133 -17.97 -8.87 -11.79
N THR A 134 -16.82 -9.52 -11.81
CA THR A 134 -15.80 -9.33 -12.84
C THR A 134 -15.72 -10.57 -13.72
N THR A 135 -15.54 -10.37 -15.02
CA THR A 135 -15.27 -11.44 -15.98
C THR A 135 -13.78 -11.80 -16.03
N LEU A 136 -12.94 -11.01 -15.37
CA LEU A 136 -11.49 -11.21 -15.36
C LEU A 136 -11.12 -12.39 -14.46
N LYS A 137 -10.39 -13.33 -15.04
CA LYS A 137 -9.88 -14.51 -14.32
C LYS A 137 -8.73 -14.08 -13.39
N ALA A 138 -8.93 -14.21 -12.09
CA ALA A 138 -7.90 -13.93 -11.11
C ALA A 138 -6.68 -14.86 -11.28
N LYS A 139 -5.48 -14.31 -11.11
CA LYS A 139 -4.20 -15.05 -11.17
C LYS A 139 -3.28 -14.58 -10.04
N VAL A 140 -2.56 -15.52 -9.45
CA VAL A 140 -1.48 -15.26 -8.49
C VAL A 140 -0.27 -16.08 -8.90
N LYS A 141 0.88 -15.43 -9.07
CA LYS A 141 2.18 -16.03 -9.33
C LYS A 141 3.13 -15.65 -8.20
N ILE A 142 3.96 -16.59 -7.77
CA ILE A 142 5.07 -16.31 -6.85
C ILE A 142 6.36 -16.66 -7.58
N ASP A 143 7.26 -15.66 -7.66
CA ASP A 143 8.51 -15.75 -8.40
C ASP A 143 9.69 -15.50 -7.47
N ASN A 144 10.68 -16.38 -7.51
CA ASN A 144 11.89 -16.30 -6.72
C ASN A 144 13.15 -15.98 -7.55
N ASP A 145 13.04 -15.90 -8.87
CA ASP A 145 14.19 -15.75 -9.76
C ASP A 145 14.42 -14.28 -10.14
N LEU A 146 13.34 -13.49 -10.21
CA LEU A 146 13.38 -12.08 -10.60
C LEU A 146 14.09 -11.16 -9.56
N SER A 147 14.35 -11.63 -8.35
CA SER A 147 15.05 -10.86 -7.32
C SER A 147 16.01 -11.73 -6.54
N SER A 148 17.22 -11.23 -6.28
CA SER A 148 18.18 -11.91 -5.41
C SER A 148 17.80 -11.88 -3.92
N LYS A 149 16.94 -10.95 -3.50
CA LYS A 149 16.64 -10.66 -2.08
C LYS A 149 15.21 -10.97 -1.66
N PHE A 150 14.25 -10.93 -2.58
CA PHE A 150 12.82 -10.98 -2.27
C PHE A 150 12.11 -12.09 -3.05
N SER A 151 11.09 -12.67 -2.45
CA SER A 151 10.05 -13.38 -3.20
C SER A 151 9.10 -12.34 -3.77
N ILE A 152 8.69 -12.51 -5.02
CA ILE A 152 7.81 -11.58 -5.72
C ILE A 152 6.45 -12.25 -5.87
N ILE A 153 5.41 -11.61 -5.35
CA ILE A 153 4.01 -12.03 -5.53
C ILE A 153 3.42 -11.12 -6.59
N GLU A 154 3.08 -11.67 -7.73
CA GLU A 154 2.38 -10.98 -8.82
C GLU A 154 0.93 -11.44 -8.82
N LEU A 155 0.00 -10.49 -8.87
CA LEU A 155 -1.41 -10.81 -9.00
C LEU A 155 -2.10 -9.98 -10.07
N THR A 156 -3.07 -10.60 -10.70
CA THR A 156 -4.00 -9.95 -11.63
C THR A 156 -5.41 -10.34 -11.23
N ALA A 157 -6.30 -9.36 -11.08
CA ALA A 157 -7.70 -9.60 -10.72
C ALA A 157 -8.60 -8.47 -11.22
N GLY A 158 -9.92 -8.64 -11.13
CA GLY A 158 -10.85 -7.52 -11.25
C GLY A 158 -10.72 -6.57 -10.07
N ASP A 159 -10.81 -5.27 -10.31
CA ASP A 159 -10.74 -4.27 -9.24
C ASP A 159 -12.00 -4.34 -8.36
N LYS A 160 -11.79 -4.38 -7.04
CA LYS A 160 -12.86 -4.40 -6.04
C LYS A 160 -12.51 -3.44 -4.88
N PRO A 161 -13.48 -2.68 -4.36
CA PRO A 161 -13.25 -1.87 -3.16
C PRO A 161 -12.70 -2.68 -1.99
N GLY A 162 -11.65 -2.19 -1.35
CA GLY A 162 -11.03 -2.85 -0.20
C GLY A 162 -10.17 -4.08 -0.50
N MET A 163 -10.04 -4.50 -1.77
CA MET A 163 -9.26 -5.67 -2.15
C MET A 163 -7.80 -5.54 -1.76
N LEU A 164 -7.17 -4.39 -2.02
CA LEU A 164 -5.78 -4.16 -1.63
C LEU A 164 -5.58 -4.33 -0.12
N TYR A 165 -6.47 -3.75 0.70
CA TYR A 165 -6.39 -3.95 2.15
C TYR A 165 -6.49 -5.43 2.55
N SER A 166 -7.41 -6.17 1.94
CA SER A 166 -7.59 -7.60 2.20
C SER A 166 -6.36 -8.42 1.82
N ILE A 167 -5.73 -8.12 0.68
CA ILE A 167 -4.46 -8.74 0.25
C ILE A 167 -3.34 -8.44 1.24
N LEU A 168 -3.16 -7.17 1.63
CA LEU A 168 -2.14 -6.76 2.59
C LEU A 168 -2.32 -7.44 3.95
N ARG A 169 -3.56 -7.57 4.41
CA ARG A 169 -3.91 -8.28 5.64
C ARG A 169 -3.55 -9.76 5.53
N THR A 170 -3.87 -10.40 4.42
CA THR A 170 -3.52 -11.81 4.16
C THR A 170 -2.01 -12.01 4.17
N ILE A 171 -1.25 -11.18 3.45
CA ILE A 171 0.22 -11.22 3.43
C ILE A 171 0.78 -11.09 4.85
N LYS A 172 0.27 -10.14 5.65
CA LYS A 172 0.67 -9.94 7.05
C LYS A 172 0.36 -11.15 7.93
N ASN A 173 -0.85 -11.72 7.80
CA ASN A 173 -1.29 -12.87 8.59
C ASN A 173 -0.48 -14.14 8.28
N LEU A 174 0.04 -14.26 7.08
CA LEU A 174 0.98 -15.32 6.67
C LEU A 174 2.42 -15.09 7.18
N GLY A 175 2.65 -14.07 8.01
CA GLY A 175 3.95 -13.75 8.59
C GLY A 175 4.95 -13.14 7.61
N LEU A 176 4.47 -12.67 6.46
CA LEU A 176 5.30 -12.05 5.44
C LEU A 176 5.46 -10.56 5.70
N ARG A 177 6.66 -10.04 5.38
CA ARG A 177 6.96 -8.60 5.40
C ARG A 177 6.99 -8.05 3.99
N ILE A 178 6.20 -7.05 3.73
CA ILE A 178 6.22 -6.31 2.46
C ILE A 178 7.40 -5.33 2.52
N ARG A 179 8.26 -5.41 1.52
CA ARG A 179 9.44 -4.54 1.35
C ARG A 179 9.20 -3.45 0.32
N PHE A 180 8.59 -3.84 -0.80
CA PHE A 180 8.16 -2.94 -1.86
C PHE A 180 6.80 -3.40 -2.38
N VAL A 181 6.06 -2.45 -2.90
CA VAL A 181 4.80 -2.71 -3.58
C VAL A 181 4.71 -1.82 -4.82
N LYS A 182 4.18 -2.39 -5.89
CA LYS A 182 3.75 -1.65 -7.06
C LYS A 182 2.29 -2.03 -7.32
N ILE A 183 1.39 -1.10 -7.10
CA ILE A 183 -0.03 -1.22 -7.35
C ILE A 183 -0.33 -0.53 -8.67
N SER A 184 -1.07 -1.19 -9.54
CA SER A 184 -1.45 -0.63 -10.83
C SER A 184 -2.86 -1.06 -11.19
N THR A 185 -3.81 -0.14 -11.08
CA THR A 185 -5.18 -0.35 -11.53
C THR A 185 -5.36 0.24 -12.92
N LYS A 186 -5.77 -0.58 -13.88
CA LYS A 186 -6.06 -0.20 -15.26
C LYS A 186 -7.51 -0.56 -15.58
N ARG A 187 -8.37 0.46 -15.71
CA ARG A 187 -9.81 0.28 -15.92
C ARG A 187 -10.42 -0.56 -14.79
N GLU A 188 -10.83 -1.81 -15.10
CA GLU A 188 -11.47 -2.73 -14.18
C GLU A 188 -10.53 -3.86 -13.69
N SER A 189 -9.24 -3.77 -14.02
CA SER A 189 -8.23 -4.76 -13.63
C SER A 189 -7.15 -4.17 -12.76
N VAL A 190 -6.66 -4.97 -11.83
CA VAL A 190 -5.45 -4.68 -11.05
C VAL A 190 -4.33 -5.59 -11.50
N GLU A 191 -3.12 -5.03 -11.55
CA GLU A 191 -1.85 -5.72 -11.77
C GLU A 191 -0.92 -5.29 -10.64
N ASP A 192 -0.89 -6.08 -9.56
CA ASP A 192 -0.15 -5.71 -8.37
C ASP A 192 1.06 -6.62 -8.17
N VAL A 193 2.16 -6.02 -7.72
CA VAL A 193 3.42 -6.71 -7.46
C VAL A 193 3.88 -6.40 -6.03
N PHE A 194 4.05 -7.43 -5.22
CA PHE A 194 4.53 -7.34 -3.85
C PHE A 194 5.89 -8.01 -3.73
N TYR A 195 6.89 -7.28 -3.25
CA TYR A 195 8.19 -7.81 -2.90
C TYR A 195 8.17 -8.13 -1.41
N VAL A 196 8.28 -9.39 -1.07
CA VAL A 196 8.10 -9.88 0.31
C VAL A 196 9.29 -10.67 0.82
N THR A 197 9.40 -10.74 2.15
CA THR A 197 10.33 -11.64 2.85
C THR A 197 9.61 -12.37 3.98
N LYS A 198 10.05 -13.58 4.30
CA LYS A 198 9.59 -14.31 5.49
C LYS A 198 10.39 -13.85 6.70
N GLY A 199 9.87 -12.85 7.43
CA GLY A 199 10.54 -12.29 8.59
C GLY A 199 11.97 -11.80 8.29
N SER A 200 12.96 -12.32 9.01
CA SER A 200 14.39 -12.12 8.78
C SER A 200 15.03 -13.16 7.86
N LYS A 201 14.30 -14.23 7.51
CA LYS A 201 14.81 -15.39 6.74
C LYS A 201 15.01 -15.12 5.25
N GLY A 202 14.54 -13.97 4.75
CA GLY A 202 14.67 -13.64 3.33
C GLY A 202 13.56 -14.20 2.47
N LYS A 203 13.91 -14.86 1.35
CA LYS A 203 12.96 -15.43 0.37
C LYS A 203 12.23 -16.66 0.92
N ILE A 204 11.11 -16.99 0.30
CA ILE A 204 10.26 -18.14 0.62
C ILE A 204 10.63 -19.26 -0.35
N TYR A 205 11.23 -20.34 0.13
CA TYR A 205 11.69 -21.45 -0.73
C TYR A 205 10.84 -22.71 -0.59
N ASP A 206 10.14 -22.88 0.55
CA ASP A 206 9.31 -24.05 0.78
C ASP A 206 8.11 -24.07 -0.17
N ILE A 207 7.98 -25.12 -0.96
CA ILE A 207 6.95 -25.24 -1.99
C ILE A 207 5.53 -25.29 -1.38
N ASN A 208 5.38 -25.94 -0.23
CA ASN A 208 4.09 -26.04 0.44
C ASN A 208 3.67 -24.67 1.00
N GLU A 209 4.64 -23.90 1.48
CA GLU A 209 4.40 -22.52 1.92
C GLU A 209 4.04 -21.62 0.74
N ILE A 210 4.73 -21.72 -0.38
CA ILE A 210 4.41 -20.98 -1.61
C ILE A 210 2.97 -21.28 -2.05
N GLU A 211 2.58 -22.55 -2.10
CA GLU A 211 1.22 -22.95 -2.48
C GLU A 211 0.17 -22.46 -1.47
N ASN A 212 0.47 -22.51 -0.17
CA ASN A 212 -0.41 -21.96 0.86
C ASN A 212 -0.60 -20.45 0.70
N ILE A 213 0.46 -19.70 0.44
CA ILE A 213 0.40 -18.26 0.19
C ILE A 213 -0.45 -18.00 -1.05
N ARG A 214 -0.18 -18.70 -2.15
CA ARG A 214 -0.91 -18.55 -3.40
C ARG A 214 -2.41 -18.80 -3.20
N LYS A 215 -2.78 -19.87 -2.51
CA LYS A 215 -4.17 -20.22 -2.20
C LYS A 215 -4.86 -19.12 -1.39
N ASN A 216 -4.26 -18.71 -0.28
CA ASN A 216 -4.86 -17.69 0.60
C ASN A 216 -5.07 -16.34 -0.11
N ILE A 217 -4.13 -15.91 -0.95
CA ILE A 217 -4.29 -14.68 -1.74
C ILE A 217 -5.37 -14.88 -2.80
N MET A 218 -5.37 -16.02 -3.49
CA MET A 218 -6.38 -16.34 -4.50
C MET A 218 -7.80 -16.31 -3.93
N ASP A 219 -7.99 -16.80 -2.70
CA ASP A 219 -9.32 -16.83 -2.04
C ASP A 219 -9.84 -15.43 -1.70
N VAL A 220 -8.94 -14.47 -1.55
CA VAL A 220 -9.29 -13.06 -1.26
C VAL A 220 -9.64 -12.28 -2.53
N ILE A 221 -9.05 -12.64 -3.68
CA ILE A 221 -9.20 -11.86 -4.92
C ILE A 221 -10.25 -12.41 -5.89
N LYS A 222 -10.76 -13.62 -5.66
CA LYS A 222 -11.92 -14.17 -6.36
C LYS A 222 -13.21 -13.49 -5.89
#